data_9243e683b2b86e0163b37dfe146a5640
#
_entry.id   9243e683b2b86e0163b37dfe146a5640
#
_cell.length_a   1.000
_cell.length_b   1.000
_cell.length_c   1.000
_cell.angle_alpha   90.00
_cell.angle_beta   90.00
_cell.angle_gamma   90.00
#
_symmetry.space_group_name_H-M   'P 1'
#
loop_
_entity.id
_entity.type
_entity.pdbx_description
1 polymer ?
#
loop_
_entity_poly.entity_id
_entity_poly.type
_entity_poly.pdbx_seq_one_letter_code
_entity_poly.pdbx_strand_id
1 'polypeptide(L)' 'MEQSEVLRLQAYLREKFGTERLRIGKPKHDGSVEVSLGQEFIGVIYRDVDEDDGEVSYAFHMAILEMDLPPAH' A
#
# COMPACT_ATOMS: atom_id res chain seq x y z
N MET A 1 -3.21 5.57 11.14
CA MET A 1 -3.84 4.29 10.76
C MET A 1 -3.61 3.31 11.90
N GLU A 2 -4.66 2.64 12.32
CA GLU A 2 -4.57 1.72 13.43
C GLU A 2 -4.00 0.38 13.02
N GLN A 3 -3.47 -0.36 14.02
CA GLN A 3 -2.87 -1.66 13.77
C GLN A 3 -3.83 -2.63 13.07
N SER A 4 -5.09 -2.64 13.49
CA SER A 4 -6.09 -3.52 12.88
C SER A 4 -6.32 -3.19 11.41
N GLU A 5 -6.30 -1.90 11.06
CA GLU A 5 -6.43 -1.48 9.66
C GLU A 5 -5.22 -1.95 8.84
N VAL A 6 -4.03 -1.80 9.41
CA VAL A 6 -2.80 -2.23 8.73
C VAL A 6 -2.83 -3.72 8.43
N LEU A 7 -3.24 -4.52 9.43
CA LEU A 7 -3.30 -5.97 9.25
C LEU A 7 -4.35 -6.40 8.21
N ARG A 8 -5.49 -5.71 8.21
CA ARG A 8 -6.54 -6.02 7.24
C ARG A 8 -6.12 -5.64 5.83
N LEU A 9 -5.45 -4.49 5.68
CA LEU A 9 -4.92 -4.06 4.38
C LEU A 9 -3.87 -5.04 3.87
N GLN A 10 -2.98 -5.49 4.76
CA GLN A 10 -1.94 -6.42 4.38
C GLN A 10 -2.54 -7.75 3.90
N ALA A 11 -3.52 -8.26 4.62
CA ALA A 11 -4.19 -9.50 4.23
C ALA A 11 -4.87 -9.35 2.87
N TYR A 12 -5.58 -8.24 2.69
CA TYR A 12 -6.29 -7.97 1.44
C TYR A 12 -5.31 -7.90 0.25
N LEU A 13 -4.22 -7.15 0.42
CA LEU A 13 -3.27 -6.96 -0.67
C LEU A 13 -2.48 -8.23 -0.97
N ARG A 14 -2.16 -9.03 0.04
CA ARG A 14 -1.49 -10.31 -0.18
C ARG A 14 -2.34 -11.23 -1.03
N GLU A 15 -3.63 -11.27 -0.78
CA GLU A 15 -4.54 -12.07 -1.57
C GLU A 15 -4.69 -11.50 -2.98
N LYS A 16 -4.87 -10.18 -3.08
CA LYS A 16 -5.08 -9.53 -4.37
C LYS A 16 -3.87 -9.70 -5.30
N PHE A 17 -2.67 -9.58 -4.75
CA PHE A 17 -1.44 -9.71 -5.54
C PHE A 17 -0.88 -11.13 -5.55
N GLY A 18 -1.50 -12.04 -4.81
CA GLY A 18 -1.09 -13.44 -4.81
C GLY A 18 0.30 -13.68 -4.23
N THR A 19 0.71 -12.89 -3.24
CA THR A 19 2.01 -13.05 -2.63
C THR A 19 1.96 -12.76 -1.14
N GLU A 20 2.62 -13.61 -0.34
CA GLU A 20 2.73 -13.40 1.08
C GLU A 20 3.96 -12.56 1.44
N ARG A 21 4.74 -12.17 0.43
CA ARG A 21 5.93 -11.35 0.65
C ARG A 21 5.59 -9.87 0.80
N LEU A 22 4.36 -9.49 0.53
CA LEU A 22 3.92 -8.10 0.68
C LEU A 22 3.81 -7.77 2.16
N ARG A 23 4.41 -6.65 2.57
CA ARG A 23 4.42 -6.19 3.96
C ARG A 23 4.06 -4.73 4.01
N ILE A 24 3.35 -4.35 5.06
CA ILE A 24 3.03 -2.96 5.35
C ILE A 24 3.79 -2.55 6.59
N GLY A 25 4.50 -1.44 6.49
CA GLY A 25 5.30 -0.93 7.59
C GLY A 25 4.48 -0.15 8.61
N LYS A 26 5.17 0.49 9.53
CA LYS A 26 4.53 1.27 10.60
C LYS A 26 3.96 2.56 10.03
N PRO A 27 2.84 3.06 10.61
CA PRO A 27 2.28 4.34 10.18
C PRO A 27 3.28 5.48 10.38
N LYS A 28 3.29 6.40 9.42
CA LYS A 28 4.12 7.59 9.47
C LYS A 28 3.35 8.74 10.12
N HIS A 29 4.02 9.88 10.28
CA HIS A 29 3.41 11.08 10.89
C HIS A 29 2.16 11.54 10.16
N ASP A 30 2.13 11.39 8.86
CA ASP A 30 0.99 11.81 8.04
C ASP A 30 -0.11 10.76 7.97
N GLY A 31 0.04 9.66 8.70
CA GLY A 31 -0.94 8.58 8.70
C GLY A 31 -0.79 7.60 7.57
N SER A 32 0.18 7.79 6.69
CA SER A 32 0.42 6.86 5.59
C SER A 32 1.25 5.66 6.06
N VAL A 33 1.24 4.60 5.27
CA VAL A 33 2.06 3.42 5.56
C VAL A 33 2.83 3.03 4.31
N GLU A 34 4.04 2.54 4.52
CA GLU A 34 4.88 2.08 3.43
C GLU A 34 4.59 0.63 3.11
N VAL A 35 4.65 0.29 1.82
CA VAL A 35 4.42 -1.07 1.35
C VAL A 35 5.72 -1.59 0.73
N SER A 36 6.09 -2.80 1.11
CA SER A 36 7.28 -3.45 0.59
C SER A 36 6.94 -4.84 0.07
N LEU A 37 7.68 -5.27 -0.93
CA LEU A 37 7.56 -6.62 -1.47
C LEU A 37 8.90 -7.32 -1.21
N GLY A 38 8.90 -8.24 -0.26
CA GLY A 38 10.16 -8.76 0.24
C GLY A 38 10.91 -7.65 0.94
N GLN A 39 12.10 -7.32 0.45
CA GLN A 39 12.91 -6.24 1.00
C GLN A 39 12.86 -4.97 0.15
N GLU A 40 12.06 -4.98 -0.89
CA GLU A 40 11.96 -3.86 -1.81
C GLU A 40 10.78 -2.97 -1.45
N PHE A 41 11.05 -1.69 -1.21
CA PHE A 41 9.99 -0.69 -1.03
C PHE A 41 9.30 -0.46 -2.37
N ILE A 42 7.97 -0.58 -2.42
CA ILE A 42 7.23 -0.43 -3.67
C ILE A 42 6.22 0.71 -3.67
N GLY A 43 5.79 1.18 -2.51
CA GLY A 43 4.81 2.26 -2.54
C GLY A 43 4.32 2.65 -1.17
N VAL A 44 3.29 3.51 -1.18
CA VAL A 44 2.74 4.11 0.03
C VAL A 44 1.21 4.06 -0.05
N ILE A 45 0.57 3.77 1.08
CA ILE A 45 -0.89 3.78 1.16
C ILE A 45 -1.32 4.95 2.03
N TYR A 46 -2.31 5.69 1.55
CA TYR A 46 -2.92 6.79 2.28
C TYR A 46 -4.36 6.42 2.61
N ARG A 47 -4.77 6.75 3.83
CA ARG A 47 -6.16 6.60 4.25
C ARG A 47 -6.89 7.91 3.97
N ASP A 48 -8.05 7.81 3.36
CA ASP A 48 -8.86 8.97 3.01
C ASP A 48 -10.26 8.78 3.59
N VAL A 49 -10.79 9.84 4.18
CA VAL A 49 -12.14 9.84 4.73
C VAL A 49 -12.95 10.89 4.00
N ASP A 50 -14.06 10.47 3.40
CA ASP A 50 -14.94 11.38 2.71
C ASP A 50 -15.64 12.28 3.73
N GLU A 51 -15.57 13.60 3.52
CA GLU A 51 -16.12 14.55 4.47
C GLU A 51 -17.66 14.56 4.47
N ASP A 52 -18.26 14.16 3.37
CA ASP A 52 -19.73 14.22 3.25
C ASP A 52 -20.41 13.03 3.92
N ASP A 53 -19.93 11.82 3.69
CA ASP A 53 -20.60 10.62 4.20
C ASP A 53 -19.75 9.83 5.19
N GLY A 54 -18.51 10.25 5.42
CA GLY A 54 -17.62 9.56 6.36
C GLY A 54 -17.07 8.24 5.84
N GLU A 55 -17.24 7.97 4.55
CA GLU A 55 -16.74 6.73 3.98
C GLU A 55 -15.21 6.73 3.95
N VAL A 56 -14.62 5.60 4.35
CA VAL A 56 -13.17 5.45 4.40
C VAL A 56 -12.71 4.68 3.17
N SER A 57 -11.67 5.19 2.53
CA SER A 57 -11.03 4.51 1.42
C SER A 57 -9.52 4.56 1.59
N TYR A 58 -8.83 3.74 0.83
CA TYR A 58 -7.36 3.67 0.88
C TYR A 58 -6.83 3.77 -0.54
N ALA A 59 -5.83 4.64 -0.72
CA ALA A 59 -5.19 4.82 -2.02
C ALA A 59 -3.76 4.30 -1.93
N PHE A 60 -3.40 3.41 -2.84
CA PHE A 60 -2.06 2.85 -2.93
C PHE A 60 -1.33 3.51 -4.09
N HIS A 61 -0.24 4.20 -3.78
CA HIS A 61 0.59 4.89 -4.77
C HIS A 61 1.89 4.14 -4.95
N MET A 62 2.12 3.66 -6.15
CA MET A 62 3.31 2.91 -6.49
C MET A 62 4.00 3.59 -7.67
N ALA A 63 5.26 3.97 -7.48
CA ALA A 63 6.05 4.56 -8.55
C ALA A 63 6.65 3.46 -9.40
N ILE A 64 6.48 3.56 -10.71
CA ILE A 64 7.07 2.61 -11.66
C ILE A 64 8.09 3.40 -12.47
N LEU A 65 9.36 3.01 -12.32
CA LEU A 65 10.44 3.68 -13.04
C LEU A 65 10.58 3.07 -14.43
N GLU A 66 10.84 3.93 -15.41
CA GLU A 66 10.98 3.45 -16.78
C GLU A 66 12.07 2.40 -16.90
N MET A 67 13.16 2.57 -16.14
CA MET A 67 14.29 1.64 -16.18
C MET A 67 13.91 0.24 -15.69
N ASP A 68 12.81 0.11 -14.95
CA ASP A 68 12.35 -1.18 -14.44
C ASP A 68 11.41 -1.88 -15.41
N LEU A 69 10.98 -1.21 -16.46
CA LEU A 69 10.09 -1.80 -17.43
C LEU A 69 10.84 -2.77 -18.34
N PRO A 70 10.18 -3.84 -18.81
CA PRO A 70 10.81 -4.72 -19.78
C PRO A 70 11.07 -3.98 -21.09
N PRO A 71 12.09 -4.40 -21.85
CA PRO A 71 12.39 -3.72 -23.11
C PRO A 71 11.23 -3.85 -24.10
N ALA A 72 11.06 -2.80 -24.91
CA ALA A 72 10.05 -2.80 -25.96
C ALA A 72 10.43 -3.78 -27.07
N HIS A 73 9.43 -4.36 -27.71
CA HIS A 73 9.64 -5.32 -28.81
C HIS A 73 9.08 -4.78 -30.11
#